data_fd2308f2a54a031594b5fd0fe326b676
#
_entry.id   fd2308f2a54a031594b5fd0fe326b676
#
_cell.length_a   1.000
_cell.length_b   1.000
_cell.length_c   1.000
_cell.angle_alpha   90.00
_cell.angle_beta   90.00
_cell.angle_gamma   90.00
#
_symmetry.space_group_name_H-M   'P 1'
#
loop_
_entity.id
_entity.type
_entity.pdbx_description
1 polymer ?
#
loop_
_entity_poly.entity_id
_entity_poly.type
_entity_poly.pdbx_seq_one_letter_code
_entity_poly.pdbx_strand_id
1 'polypeptide(L)'
;MSGTIDLNQFLIFVRVIQAGSLSEAARRLNLPKSTVSRKISDLEDRIGERLIQRTTRKLSLTEAGRVLFERVGPAMSDIEEAESAVAGMRGTPRGVLRVAAPMSFSPLRPIIAEYLARHPDVAVELVNSDRLVDLVDERFDVAIRAGALVDSSLVARKLGTAEFVLVATPEYCARHGVPNTPAELSSHACIALGGKATSRVWPLKSGSKRTEVRITPRLMANDIEMVRVAALAGVGIAWLPKALCADDLDGKRLRHLLVDWSWEDIPVYALYPTRRHLSPKVVAFVDLLAQRIRLGND
;
A
#
# COMPACT_ATOMS: atom_id res chain seq x y z
N MET A 1 25.40 -20.41 -28.02
CA MET A 1 26.63 -19.65 -27.68
C MET A 1 26.52 -19.25 -26.21
N SER A 2 27.25 -19.96 -25.34
CA SER A 2 27.23 -19.73 -23.88
C SER A 2 28.34 -18.72 -23.54
N GLY A 3 28.09 -17.46 -23.77
CA GLY A 3 28.95 -16.37 -23.25
C GLY A 3 28.65 -16.12 -21.80
N THR A 4 29.68 -15.94 -20.97
CA THR A 4 29.55 -15.57 -19.57
C THR A 4 28.72 -14.30 -19.45
N ILE A 5 27.68 -14.31 -18.63
CA ILE A 5 26.81 -13.15 -18.37
C ILE A 5 27.65 -12.07 -17.65
N ASP A 6 27.84 -10.90 -18.28
CA ASP A 6 28.46 -9.75 -17.63
C ASP A 6 27.38 -8.91 -16.91
N LEU A 7 27.25 -9.11 -15.60
CA LEU A 7 26.29 -8.36 -14.77
C LEU A 7 26.51 -6.86 -14.81
N ASN A 8 27.74 -6.38 -15.05
CA ASN A 8 28.02 -4.95 -15.15
C ASN A 8 27.33 -4.30 -16.37
N GLN A 9 27.17 -5.03 -17.47
CA GLN A 9 26.42 -4.53 -18.64
C GLN A 9 24.97 -4.28 -18.29
N PHE A 10 24.35 -5.19 -17.57
CA PHE A 10 22.96 -5.08 -17.10
C PHE A 10 22.80 -3.95 -16.08
N LEU A 11 23.71 -3.85 -15.12
CA LEU A 11 23.72 -2.76 -14.14
C LEU A 11 23.78 -1.39 -14.86
N ILE A 12 24.72 -1.24 -15.80
CA ILE A 12 24.86 0.02 -16.55
C ILE A 12 23.61 0.31 -17.37
N PHE A 13 23.00 -0.69 -18.01
CA PHE A 13 21.75 -0.53 -18.76
C PHE A 13 20.62 -0.02 -17.84
N VAL A 14 20.39 -0.67 -16.70
CA VAL A 14 19.37 -0.25 -15.73
C VAL A 14 19.62 1.19 -15.25
N ARG A 15 20.85 1.54 -14.91
CA ARG A 15 21.22 2.89 -14.45
C ARG A 15 21.05 3.96 -15.53
N VAL A 16 21.30 3.64 -16.80
CA VAL A 16 21.08 4.55 -17.93
C VAL A 16 19.61 4.86 -18.10
N ILE A 17 18.73 3.87 -17.97
CA ILE A 17 17.29 4.07 -18.09
C ILE A 17 16.75 4.89 -16.90
N GLN A 18 17.16 4.57 -15.69
CA GLN A 18 16.79 5.31 -14.47
C GLN A 18 17.24 6.76 -14.49
N ALA A 19 18.42 7.03 -15.06
CA ALA A 19 18.97 8.38 -15.18
C ALA A 19 18.37 9.19 -16.35
N GLY A 20 17.67 8.55 -17.28
CA GLY A 20 17.11 9.18 -18.48
C GLY A 20 18.16 9.71 -19.47
N SER A 21 19.47 9.56 -19.19
CA SER A 21 20.54 9.96 -20.09
C SER A 21 21.86 9.23 -19.82
N LEU A 22 22.62 8.96 -20.89
CA LEU A 22 23.96 8.34 -20.79
C LEU A 22 24.95 9.22 -19.99
N SER A 23 24.84 10.53 -20.10
CA SER A 23 25.77 11.47 -19.42
C SER A 23 25.49 11.50 -17.92
N GLU A 24 24.23 11.50 -17.50
CA GLU A 24 23.83 11.48 -16.11
C GLU A 24 24.15 10.12 -15.46
N ALA A 25 23.90 9.02 -16.16
CA ALA A 25 24.30 7.69 -15.71
C ALA A 25 25.82 7.58 -15.52
N ALA A 26 26.59 8.08 -16.47
CA ALA A 26 28.04 8.09 -16.40
C ALA A 26 28.55 8.85 -15.15
N ARG A 27 27.95 10.02 -14.87
CA ARG A 27 28.24 10.80 -13.67
C ARG A 27 27.94 10.04 -12.40
N ARG A 28 26.76 9.42 -12.29
CA ARG A 28 26.33 8.64 -11.10
C ARG A 28 27.18 7.40 -10.88
N LEU A 29 27.60 6.74 -11.95
CA LEU A 29 28.44 5.55 -11.91
C LEU A 29 29.95 5.88 -11.78
N ASN A 30 30.31 7.14 -11.80
CA ASN A 30 31.71 7.60 -11.81
C ASN A 30 32.53 6.91 -12.93
N LEU A 31 31.91 6.80 -14.12
CA LEU A 31 32.53 6.20 -15.31
C LEU A 31 32.57 7.21 -16.48
N PRO A 32 33.57 7.09 -17.38
CA PRO A 32 33.55 7.87 -18.63
C PRO A 32 32.31 7.56 -19.46
N LYS A 33 31.69 8.58 -20.09
CA LYS A 33 30.52 8.41 -20.97
C LYS A 33 30.76 7.40 -22.10
N SER A 34 31.98 7.38 -22.65
CA SER A 34 32.41 6.44 -23.68
C SER A 34 32.34 4.98 -23.18
N THR A 35 32.73 4.74 -21.93
CA THR A 35 32.65 3.42 -21.30
C THR A 35 31.22 2.99 -21.16
N VAL A 36 30.34 3.85 -20.66
CA VAL A 36 28.89 3.55 -20.50
C VAL A 36 28.28 3.26 -21.87
N SER A 37 28.56 4.10 -22.90
CA SER A 37 28.06 3.87 -24.26
C SER A 37 28.55 2.55 -24.86
N ARG A 38 29.82 2.21 -24.68
CA ARG A 38 30.38 0.94 -25.16
C ARG A 38 29.75 -0.25 -24.50
N LYS A 39 29.59 -0.24 -23.16
CA LYS A 39 28.95 -1.34 -22.40
C LYS A 39 27.49 -1.57 -22.82
N ILE A 40 26.76 -0.52 -23.20
CA ILE A 40 25.41 -0.66 -23.77
C ILE A 40 25.49 -1.32 -25.15
N SER A 41 26.39 -0.88 -26.03
CA SER A 41 26.54 -1.47 -27.36
C SER A 41 26.96 -2.95 -27.25
N ASP A 42 27.92 -3.28 -26.39
CA ASP A 42 28.33 -4.68 -26.14
C ASP A 42 27.16 -5.55 -25.66
N LEU A 43 26.23 -4.98 -24.86
CA LEU A 43 25.02 -5.67 -24.41
C LEU A 43 24.03 -5.89 -25.56
N GLU A 44 23.79 -4.85 -26.39
CA GLU A 44 22.92 -4.92 -27.57
C GLU A 44 23.46 -5.94 -28.59
N ASP A 45 24.78 -5.92 -28.86
CA ASP A 45 25.43 -6.88 -29.76
C ASP A 45 25.31 -8.33 -29.25
N ARG A 46 25.48 -8.54 -27.94
CA ARG A 46 25.34 -9.87 -27.31
C ARG A 46 23.91 -10.41 -27.35
N ILE A 47 22.92 -9.53 -27.18
CA ILE A 47 21.49 -9.89 -27.21
C ILE A 47 21.01 -10.02 -28.67
N GLY A 48 21.64 -9.32 -29.60
CA GLY A 48 21.25 -9.27 -31.01
C GLY A 48 20.13 -8.26 -31.31
N GLU A 49 19.75 -7.45 -30.33
CA GLU A 49 18.65 -6.50 -30.43
C GLU A 49 19.05 -5.13 -29.87
N ARG A 50 18.55 -4.06 -30.49
CA ARG A 50 18.66 -2.74 -29.93
C ARG A 50 17.74 -2.59 -28.71
N LEU A 51 18.30 -2.09 -27.60
CA LEU A 51 17.57 -1.90 -26.35
C LEU A 51 17.18 -0.45 -26.14
N ILE A 52 17.97 0.47 -26.69
CA ILE A 52 17.81 1.91 -26.53
C ILE A 52 17.69 2.60 -27.89
N GLN A 53 16.64 3.39 -28.08
CA GLN A 53 16.53 4.32 -29.19
C GLN A 53 17.24 5.63 -28.82
N ARG A 54 18.26 6.00 -29.62
CA ARG A 54 18.98 7.25 -29.45
C ARG A 54 18.40 8.27 -30.42
N THR A 55 17.52 9.15 -29.97
CA THR A 55 17.18 10.35 -30.65
C THR A 55 18.02 11.51 -30.08
N THR A 56 18.31 12.55 -30.88
CA THR A 56 19.11 13.69 -30.45
C THR A 56 18.54 14.46 -29.26
N ARG A 57 17.31 14.18 -28.87
CA ARG A 57 16.57 14.90 -27.79
C ARG A 57 16.08 14.04 -26.61
N LYS A 58 15.94 12.73 -26.78
CA LYS A 58 15.46 11.85 -25.67
C LYS A 58 16.03 10.44 -25.82
N LEU A 59 16.32 9.82 -24.67
CA LEU A 59 16.61 8.40 -24.55
C LEU A 59 15.28 7.68 -24.30
N SER A 60 14.93 6.70 -25.15
CA SER A 60 13.75 5.86 -24.99
C SER A 60 14.11 4.39 -25.16
N LEU A 61 13.33 3.52 -24.51
CA LEU A 61 13.47 2.05 -24.67
C LEU A 61 12.84 1.61 -25.98
N THR A 62 13.45 0.59 -26.59
CA THR A 62 12.79 -0.25 -27.58
C THR A 62 11.84 -1.23 -26.89
N GLU A 63 11.04 -2.00 -27.63
CA GLU A 63 10.22 -3.08 -27.04
C GLU A 63 11.10 -4.13 -26.34
N ALA A 64 12.18 -4.58 -26.97
CA ALA A 64 13.16 -5.48 -26.37
C ALA A 64 13.81 -4.89 -25.12
N GLY A 65 14.15 -3.58 -25.18
CA GLY A 65 14.68 -2.87 -24.03
C GLY A 65 13.71 -2.80 -22.86
N ARG A 66 12.42 -2.60 -23.13
CA ARG A 66 11.38 -2.58 -22.10
C ARG A 66 11.25 -3.93 -21.42
N VAL A 67 11.14 -5.00 -22.21
CA VAL A 67 11.06 -6.38 -21.68
C VAL A 67 12.29 -6.71 -20.82
N LEU A 68 13.49 -6.35 -21.30
CA LEU A 68 14.71 -6.56 -20.53
C LEU A 68 14.74 -5.76 -19.23
N PHE A 69 14.36 -4.49 -19.28
CA PHE A 69 14.35 -3.61 -18.10
C PHE A 69 13.38 -4.12 -17.03
N GLU A 70 12.19 -4.55 -17.41
CA GLU A 70 11.18 -5.12 -16.51
C GLU A 70 11.66 -6.39 -15.79
N ARG A 71 12.56 -7.16 -16.43
CA ARG A 71 13.12 -8.40 -15.86
C ARG A 71 14.40 -8.16 -15.05
N VAL A 72 15.29 -7.34 -15.57
CA VAL A 72 16.64 -7.16 -15.00
C VAL A 72 16.64 -6.08 -13.91
N GLY A 73 15.81 -5.05 -14.04
CA GLY A 73 15.74 -3.96 -13.05
C GLY A 73 15.53 -4.47 -11.62
N PRO A 74 14.51 -5.32 -11.38
CA PRO A 74 14.29 -5.91 -10.07
C PRO A 74 15.44 -6.80 -9.58
N ALA A 75 16.03 -7.62 -10.46
CA ALA A 75 17.17 -8.47 -10.09
C ALA A 75 18.41 -7.66 -9.64
N MET A 76 18.67 -6.52 -10.29
CA MET A 76 19.73 -5.61 -9.85
C MET A 76 19.42 -4.97 -8.50
N SER A 77 18.17 -4.65 -8.23
CA SER A 77 17.73 -4.16 -6.91
C SER A 77 17.95 -5.22 -5.82
N ASP A 78 17.64 -6.48 -6.11
CA ASP A 78 17.85 -7.61 -5.18
C ASP A 78 19.33 -7.80 -4.84
N ILE A 79 20.24 -7.65 -5.83
CA ILE A 79 21.69 -7.71 -5.61
C ILE A 79 22.16 -6.54 -4.72
N GLU A 80 21.70 -5.32 -4.99
CA GLU A 80 22.03 -4.15 -4.16
C GLU A 80 21.49 -4.28 -2.73
N GLU A 81 20.32 -4.90 -2.57
CA GLU A 81 19.79 -5.22 -1.25
C GLU A 81 20.63 -6.27 -0.53
N ALA A 82 21.07 -7.30 -1.23
CA ALA A 82 21.96 -8.33 -0.64
C ALA A 82 23.30 -7.71 -0.20
N GLU A 83 23.92 -6.86 -1.01
CA GLU A 83 25.12 -6.12 -0.63
C GLU A 83 24.85 -5.20 0.57
N SER A 84 23.71 -4.50 0.58
CA SER A 84 23.33 -3.62 1.70
C SER A 84 23.05 -4.41 2.98
N ALA A 85 22.45 -5.60 2.88
CA ALA A 85 22.21 -6.48 4.01
C ALA A 85 23.51 -6.99 4.64
N VAL A 86 24.52 -7.26 3.83
CA VAL A 86 25.86 -7.69 4.30
C VAL A 86 26.66 -6.50 4.83
N ALA A 87 26.63 -5.35 4.14
CA ALA A 87 27.37 -4.14 4.54
C ALA A 87 26.73 -3.42 5.73
N GLY A 88 25.50 -3.70 6.05
CA GLY A 88 24.72 -2.84 6.90
C GLY A 88 23.77 -3.45 7.91
N MET A 89 24.29 -4.12 8.93
CA MET A 89 23.60 -4.07 10.25
C MET A 89 23.45 -2.60 10.77
N ARG A 90 23.90 -1.61 10.01
CA ARG A 90 23.81 -0.14 10.27
C ARG A 90 23.68 0.69 8.98
N GLY A 91 23.05 0.18 7.92
CA GLY A 91 22.91 0.90 6.65
C GLY A 91 21.85 2.00 6.69
N THR A 92 22.09 3.10 5.96
CA THR A 92 21.10 4.15 5.72
C THR A 92 19.99 3.65 4.77
N PRO A 93 18.69 3.90 5.06
CA PRO A 93 17.61 3.58 4.13
C PRO A 93 17.82 4.22 2.75
N ARG A 94 17.75 3.42 1.68
CA ARG A 94 17.90 3.89 0.28
C ARG A 94 17.21 2.95 -0.71
N GLY A 95 16.97 3.44 -1.92
CA GLY A 95 16.34 2.68 -3.01
C GLY A 95 14.83 2.75 -3.01
N VAL A 96 14.13 1.85 -3.71
CA VAL A 96 12.67 1.85 -3.84
C VAL A 96 12.05 0.97 -2.76
N LEU A 97 11.15 1.52 -1.97
CA LEU A 97 10.29 0.79 -1.02
C LEU A 97 8.92 0.57 -1.66
N ARG A 98 8.56 -0.69 -1.87
CA ARG A 98 7.27 -1.10 -2.46
C ARG A 98 6.28 -1.48 -1.38
N VAL A 99 5.21 -0.70 -1.26
CA VAL A 99 4.20 -0.85 -0.22
C VAL A 99 2.85 -1.16 -0.83
N ALA A 100 2.20 -2.24 -0.35
CA ALA A 100 0.80 -2.50 -0.62
C ALA A 100 -0.04 -2.11 0.61
N ALA A 101 -1.20 -1.49 0.39
CA ALA A 101 -2.10 -1.10 1.47
C ALA A 101 -3.57 -1.22 1.04
N PRO A 102 -4.52 -1.35 1.98
CA PRO A 102 -5.94 -1.29 1.65
C PRO A 102 -6.31 0.04 0.98
N MET A 103 -7.34 0.01 0.14
CA MET A 103 -7.91 1.22 -0.45
C MET A 103 -8.23 2.23 0.65
N SER A 104 -7.79 3.47 0.45
CA SER A 104 -8.10 4.59 1.36
C SER A 104 -7.67 4.40 2.83
N PHE A 105 -6.58 3.65 3.08
CA PHE A 105 -6.01 3.55 4.44
C PHE A 105 -5.38 4.89 4.86
N SER A 106 -6.23 5.81 5.33
CA SER A 106 -5.86 7.20 5.63
C SER A 106 -4.68 7.38 6.60
N PRO A 107 -4.48 6.53 7.65
CA PRO A 107 -3.35 6.69 8.57
C PRO A 107 -1.97 6.58 7.89
N LEU A 108 -1.89 5.94 6.73
CA LEU A 108 -0.63 5.75 6.01
C LEU A 108 -0.11 7.03 5.34
N ARG A 109 -1.00 7.93 4.94
CA ARG A 109 -0.64 9.14 4.17
C ARG A 109 0.39 10.03 4.86
N PRO A 110 0.17 10.49 6.11
CA PRO A 110 1.15 11.30 6.83
C PRO A 110 2.43 10.52 7.15
N ILE A 111 2.34 9.20 7.36
CA ILE A 111 3.50 8.36 7.69
C ILE A 111 4.43 8.24 6.48
N ILE A 112 3.90 8.05 5.26
CA ILE A 112 4.71 8.03 4.05
C ILE A 112 5.40 9.39 3.84
N ALA A 113 4.68 10.49 4.02
CA ALA A 113 5.26 11.83 3.89
C ALA A 113 6.40 12.05 4.89
N GLU A 114 6.20 11.68 6.16
CA GLU A 114 7.22 11.74 7.20
C GLU A 114 8.43 10.84 6.89
N TYR A 115 8.16 9.62 6.40
CA TYR A 115 9.20 8.67 6.03
C TYR A 115 10.10 9.18 4.91
N LEU A 116 9.52 9.71 3.85
CA LEU A 116 10.25 10.31 2.72
C LEU A 116 11.05 11.56 3.14
N ALA A 117 10.49 12.39 4.03
CA ALA A 117 11.21 13.55 4.57
C ALA A 117 12.44 13.16 5.39
N ARG A 118 12.39 12.02 6.11
CA ARG A 118 13.51 11.50 6.92
C ARG A 118 14.56 10.75 6.10
N HIS A 119 14.18 10.20 4.93
CA HIS A 119 15.02 9.31 4.13
C HIS A 119 15.04 9.77 2.66
N PRO A 120 15.81 10.84 2.33
CA PRO A 120 15.81 11.45 1.00
C PRO A 120 16.33 10.51 -0.12
N ASP A 121 17.06 9.45 0.24
CA ASP A 121 17.56 8.46 -0.71
C ASP A 121 16.56 7.30 -0.97
N VAL A 122 15.35 7.37 -0.38
CA VAL A 122 14.29 6.40 -0.60
C VAL A 122 13.22 6.96 -1.54
N ALA A 123 12.79 6.16 -2.50
CA ALA A 123 11.55 6.35 -3.24
C ALA A 123 10.50 5.35 -2.73
N VAL A 124 9.21 5.73 -2.71
CA VAL A 124 8.11 4.83 -2.31
C VAL A 124 7.19 4.58 -3.50
N GLU A 125 6.95 3.31 -3.81
CA GLU A 125 5.89 2.86 -4.71
C GLU A 125 4.73 2.35 -3.86
N LEU A 126 3.61 3.07 -3.82
CA LEU A 126 2.42 2.69 -3.07
C LEU A 126 1.35 2.15 -4.01
N VAL A 127 0.90 0.92 -3.76
CA VAL A 127 -0.23 0.30 -4.45
C VAL A 127 -1.36 0.09 -3.46
N ASN A 128 -2.50 0.73 -3.73
CA ASN A 128 -3.71 0.53 -2.92
C ASN A 128 -4.58 -0.56 -3.56
N SER A 129 -4.85 -1.62 -2.81
CA SER A 129 -5.67 -2.74 -3.27
C SER A 129 -6.27 -3.51 -2.10
N ASP A 130 -7.56 -3.83 -2.20
CA ASP A 130 -8.25 -4.70 -1.23
C ASP A 130 -8.16 -6.19 -1.60
N ARG A 131 -7.58 -6.53 -2.76
CA ARG A 131 -7.25 -7.92 -3.06
C ARG A 131 -6.08 -8.41 -2.20
N LEU A 132 -6.08 -9.69 -1.90
CA LEU A 132 -4.88 -10.32 -1.34
C LEU A 132 -3.76 -10.25 -2.39
N VAL A 133 -2.75 -9.42 -2.15
CA VAL A 133 -1.53 -9.41 -2.96
C VAL A 133 -0.58 -10.48 -2.43
N ASP A 134 0.05 -11.22 -3.33
CA ASP A 134 1.20 -12.05 -2.99
C ASP A 134 2.43 -11.15 -2.90
N LEU A 135 2.97 -10.97 -1.68
CA LEU A 135 4.10 -10.08 -1.47
C LEU A 135 5.34 -10.54 -2.23
N VAL A 136 5.54 -11.85 -2.33
CA VAL A 136 6.72 -12.43 -2.97
C VAL A 136 6.60 -12.35 -4.48
N ASP A 137 5.49 -12.85 -5.04
CA ASP A 137 5.29 -12.89 -6.50
C ASP A 137 5.13 -11.49 -7.09
N GLU A 138 4.48 -10.58 -6.37
CA GLU A 138 4.25 -9.19 -6.80
C GLU A 138 5.35 -8.23 -6.32
N ARG A 139 6.37 -8.74 -5.60
CA ARG A 139 7.58 -8.02 -5.17
C ARG A 139 7.29 -6.79 -4.31
N PHE A 140 6.39 -6.92 -3.35
CA PHE A 140 6.20 -5.91 -2.32
C PHE A 140 7.15 -6.13 -1.14
N ASP A 141 7.74 -5.05 -0.64
CA ASP A 141 8.58 -5.07 0.56
C ASP A 141 7.73 -5.15 1.83
N VAL A 142 6.61 -4.43 1.85
CA VAL A 142 5.68 -4.36 2.98
C VAL A 142 4.24 -4.34 2.47
N ALA A 143 3.35 -5.11 3.12
CA ALA A 143 1.91 -4.94 2.94
C ALA A 143 1.23 -4.61 4.26
N ILE A 144 0.30 -3.65 4.23
CA ILE A 144 -0.59 -3.37 5.34
C ILE A 144 -1.88 -4.15 5.12
N ARG A 145 -2.33 -4.86 6.16
CA ARG A 145 -3.53 -5.69 6.10
C ARG A 145 -4.39 -5.50 7.33
N ALA A 146 -5.69 -5.43 7.11
CA ALA A 146 -6.71 -5.44 8.16
C ALA A 146 -7.46 -6.77 8.14
N GLY A 147 -7.74 -7.33 9.31
CA GLY A 147 -8.49 -8.58 9.50
C GLY A 147 -7.62 -9.77 9.89
N ALA A 148 -8.23 -10.96 9.84
CA ALA A 148 -7.56 -12.21 10.18
C ALA A 148 -6.45 -12.52 9.17
N LEU A 149 -5.31 -13.00 9.67
CA LEU A 149 -4.21 -13.46 8.85
C LEU A 149 -4.47 -14.91 8.40
N VAL A 150 -4.18 -15.18 7.14
CA VAL A 150 -4.06 -16.54 6.62
C VAL A 150 -2.66 -17.04 6.93
N ASP A 151 -2.51 -18.32 7.24
CA ASP A 151 -1.20 -18.93 7.45
C ASP A 151 -0.29 -18.66 6.25
N SER A 152 0.84 -18.02 6.53
CA SER A 152 1.82 -17.66 5.51
C SER A 152 3.23 -17.66 6.09
N SER A 153 4.23 -17.75 5.23
CA SER A 153 5.65 -17.63 5.60
C SER A 153 6.07 -16.17 5.94
N LEU A 154 5.13 -15.23 5.86
CA LEU A 154 5.38 -13.82 6.09
C LEU A 154 5.51 -13.51 7.59
N VAL A 155 6.28 -12.49 7.90
CA VAL A 155 6.32 -11.92 9.23
C VAL A 155 5.16 -10.94 9.38
N ALA A 156 4.39 -11.08 10.46
CA ALA A 156 3.31 -10.18 10.80
C ALA A 156 3.68 -9.36 12.04
N ARG A 157 3.67 -8.03 11.90
CA ARG A 157 3.78 -7.10 13.02
C ARG A 157 2.44 -6.41 13.23
N LYS A 158 1.80 -6.64 14.38
CA LYS A 158 0.55 -5.94 14.72
C LYS A 158 0.85 -4.45 14.88
N LEU A 159 0.08 -3.60 14.17
CA LEU A 159 0.17 -2.14 14.23
C LEU A 159 -0.88 -1.55 15.16
N GLY A 160 -1.94 -2.29 15.44
CA GLY A 160 -3.05 -1.86 16.29
C GLY A 160 -4.35 -2.53 15.85
N THR A 161 -5.45 -1.96 16.28
CA THR A 161 -6.79 -2.49 16.04
C THR A 161 -7.70 -1.37 15.51
N ALA A 162 -8.34 -1.57 14.37
CA ALA A 162 -9.26 -0.60 13.79
C ALA A 162 -10.64 -0.73 14.47
N GLU A 163 -11.07 0.34 15.12
CA GLU A 163 -12.42 0.51 15.64
C GLU A 163 -13.35 1.00 14.53
N PHE A 164 -14.52 0.38 14.40
CA PHE A 164 -15.55 0.78 13.45
C PHE A 164 -16.78 1.29 14.17
N VAL A 165 -17.37 2.36 13.64
CA VAL A 165 -18.53 3.03 14.19
C VAL A 165 -19.65 3.16 13.15
N LEU A 166 -20.90 3.06 13.63
CA LEU A 166 -22.09 3.34 12.82
C LEU A 166 -22.33 4.85 12.80
N VAL A 167 -22.45 5.44 11.62
CA VAL A 167 -22.60 6.88 11.45
C VAL A 167 -23.68 7.24 10.46
N ALA A 168 -24.34 8.38 10.69
CA ALA A 168 -25.21 9.05 9.72
C ALA A 168 -25.17 10.55 9.99
N THR A 169 -25.68 11.37 9.05
CA THR A 169 -25.80 12.81 9.30
C THR A 169 -26.96 13.12 10.27
N PRO A 170 -26.88 14.24 11.02
CA PRO A 170 -28.00 14.71 11.85
C PRO A 170 -29.31 14.87 11.05
N GLU A 171 -29.22 15.34 9.79
CA GLU A 171 -30.38 15.55 8.91
C GLU A 171 -31.02 14.22 8.49
N TYR A 172 -30.22 13.17 8.25
CA TYR A 172 -30.75 11.83 8.01
C TYR A 172 -31.53 11.33 9.24
N CYS A 173 -30.92 11.48 10.43
CA CYS A 173 -31.53 11.07 11.69
C CYS A 173 -32.84 11.86 11.98
N ALA A 174 -32.88 13.15 11.68
CA ALA A 174 -34.09 13.94 11.87
C ALA A 174 -35.24 13.50 10.97
N ARG A 175 -34.94 13.05 9.74
CA ARG A 175 -35.97 12.60 8.75
C ARG A 175 -36.41 11.15 8.95
N HIS A 176 -35.52 10.27 9.37
CA HIS A 176 -35.73 8.83 9.36
C HIS A 176 -35.72 8.19 10.76
N GLY A 177 -35.51 8.99 11.81
CA GLY A 177 -35.32 8.49 13.16
C GLY A 177 -33.88 8.04 13.45
N VAL A 178 -33.62 7.76 14.70
CA VAL A 178 -32.34 7.23 15.21
C VAL A 178 -32.60 5.80 15.64
N PRO A 179 -31.87 4.81 15.10
CA PRO A 179 -32.04 3.43 15.56
C PRO A 179 -31.59 3.32 17.04
N ASN A 180 -32.44 2.73 17.88
CA ASN A 180 -32.16 2.47 19.29
C ASN A 180 -31.65 1.04 19.50
N THR A 181 -31.91 0.16 18.57
CA THR A 181 -31.47 -1.24 18.60
C THR A 181 -30.83 -1.63 17.27
N PRO A 182 -29.91 -2.61 17.25
CA PRO A 182 -29.36 -3.16 16.03
C PRO A 182 -30.41 -3.63 15.03
N ALA A 183 -31.51 -4.23 15.50
CA ALA A 183 -32.56 -4.77 14.64
C ALA A 183 -33.21 -3.68 13.75
N GLU A 184 -33.30 -2.46 14.26
CA GLU A 184 -33.89 -1.33 13.54
C GLU A 184 -33.08 -0.91 12.29
N LEU A 185 -31.77 -1.27 12.21
CA LEU A 185 -30.95 -1.02 11.03
C LEU A 185 -31.52 -1.65 9.76
N SER A 186 -32.29 -2.72 9.87
CA SER A 186 -32.94 -3.37 8.74
C SER A 186 -34.01 -2.51 8.06
N SER A 187 -34.57 -1.52 8.79
CA SER A 187 -35.57 -0.57 8.29
C SER A 187 -34.95 0.75 7.80
N HIS A 188 -33.65 0.96 8.02
CA HIS A 188 -32.93 2.13 7.56
C HIS A 188 -32.25 1.92 6.21
N ALA A 189 -32.07 2.99 5.45
CA ALA A 189 -31.17 2.98 4.32
C ALA A 189 -29.74 2.80 4.84
N CYS A 190 -29.06 1.74 4.40
CA CYS A 190 -27.68 1.43 4.80
C CYS A 190 -26.72 1.59 3.62
N ILE A 191 -25.48 1.94 3.93
CA ILE A 191 -24.39 2.06 2.98
C ILE A 191 -23.29 1.07 3.41
N ALA A 192 -22.93 0.12 2.53
CA ALA A 192 -22.03 -0.96 2.86
C ALA A 192 -20.73 -0.93 2.05
N LEU A 193 -19.62 -1.27 2.73
CA LEU A 193 -18.36 -1.58 2.06
C LEU A 193 -18.41 -3.00 1.50
N GLY A 194 -17.99 -3.18 0.25
CA GLY A 194 -17.86 -4.48 -0.41
C GLY A 194 -18.31 -4.49 -1.85
N GLY A 195 -18.36 -5.69 -2.47
CA GLY A 195 -18.80 -5.90 -3.86
C GLY A 195 -19.98 -6.87 -3.93
N LYS A 196 -20.60 -6.99 -5.06
CA LYS A 196 -21.55 -7.97 -5.63
C LYS A 196 -22.66 -8.64 -4.76
N ALA A 197 -22.90 -8.31 -3.51
CA ALA A 197 -23.96 -8.92 -2.72
C ALA A 197 -25.19 -8.00 -2.61
N THR A 198 -26.39 -8.53 -2.80
CA THR A 198 -27.66 -7.80 -2.63
C THR A 198 -28.05 -7.58 -1.17
N SER A 199 -27.44 -8.31 -0.25
CA SER A 199 -27.64 -8.17 1.20
C SER A 199 -26.32 -8.37 1.93
N ARG A 200 -26.20 -7.75 3.10
CA ARG A 200 -25.06 -7.87 4.00
C ARG A 200 -25.51 -8.22 5.40
N VAL A 201 -24.67 -8.96 6.10
CA VAL A 201 -24.84 -9.20 7.54
C VAL A 201 -23.83 -8.34 8.27
N TRP A 202 -24.33 -7.52 9.19
CA TRP A 202 -23.51 -6.72 10.11
C TRP A 202 -23.48 -7.41 11.49
N PRO A 203 -22.38 -8.04 11.88
CA PRO A 203 -22.22 -8.57 13.22
C PRO A 203 -21.92 -7.44 14.20
N LEU A 204 -22.71 -7.31 15.25
CA LEU A 204 -22.60 -6.28 16.27
C LEU A 204 -22.45 -6.92 17.66
N LYS A 205 -21.59 -6.34 18.49
CA LYS A 205 -21.40 -6.75 19.89
C LYS A 205 -21.61 -5.58 20.85
N SER A 206 -22.14 -5.86 22.03
CA SER A 206 -22.23 -4.95 23.15
C SER A 206 -21.98 -5.75 24.44
N GLY A 207 -20.79 -5.61 25.02
CA GLY A 207 -20.32 -6.49 26.09
C GLY A 207 -20.32 -7.96 25.66
N SER A 208 -21.08 -8.80 26.38
CA SER A 208 -21.27 -10.23 26.03
C SER A 208 -22.36 -10.49 24.99
N LYS A 209 -23.18 -9.49 24.68
CA LYS A 209 -24.26 -9.63 23.69
C LYS A 209 -23.70 -9.58 22.29
N ARG A 210 -24.12 -10.52 21.42
CA ARG A 210 -23.80 -10.57 20.00
C ARG A 210 -25.09 -10.66 19.20
N THR A 211 -25.15 -9.95 18.09
CA THR A 211 -26.29 -10.00 17.18
C THR A 211 -25.80 -9.82 15.74
N GLU A 212 -26.53 -10.39 14.82
CA GLU A 212 -26.30 -10.22 13.39
C GLU A 212 -27.50 -9.53 12.78
N VAL A 213 -27.26 -8.43 12.08
CA VAL A 213 -28.32 -7.69 11.39
C VAL A 213 -28.15 -7.83 9.90
N ARG A 214 -29.17 -8.38 9.26
CA ARG A 214 -29.21 -8.42 7.80
C ARG A 214 -29.72 -7.07 7.29
N ILE A 215 -28.91 -6.42 6.48
CA ILE A 215 -29.24 -5.15 5.81
C ILE A 215 -29.35 -5.35 4.31
N THR A 216 -30.16 -4.51 3.66
CA THR A 216 -30.18 -4.35 2.20
C THR A 216 -29.59 -2.99 1.88
N PRO A 217 -28.31 -2.94 1.43
CA PRO A 217 -27.65 -1.66 1.21
C PRO A 217 -28.30 -0.88 0.07
N ARG A 218 -28.53 0.42 0.29
CA ARG A 218 -28.91 1.37 -0.77
C ARG A 218 -27.72 1.69 -1.69
N LEU A 219 -26.49 1.70 -1.12
CA LEU A 219 -25.23 1.80 -1.83
C LEU A 219 -24.29 0.72 -1.31
N MET A 220 -23.62 0.04 -2.23
CA MET A 220 -22.48 -0.83 -1.94
C MET A 220 -21.30 -0.40 -2.80
N ALA A 221 -20.19 -0.11 -2.18
CA ALA A 221 -18.94 0.29 -2.85
C ALA A 221 -17.75 -0.44 -2.24
N ASN A 222 -16.75 -0.75 -3.05
CA ASN A 222 -15.48 -1.31 -2.58
C ASN A 222 -14.46 -0.22 -2.17
N ASP A 223 -14.83 1.04 -2.31
CA ASP A 223 -14.07 2.19 -1.83
C ASP A 223 -14.70 2.77 -0.56
N ILE A 224 -13.96 2.72 0.54
CA ILE A 224 -14.45 3.18 1.84
C ILE A 224 -14.65 4.71 1.88
N GLU A 225 -13.89 5.46 1.07
CA GLU A 225 -14.09 6.90 0.96
C GLU A 225 -15.41 7.23 0.26
N MET A 226 -15.79 6.44 -0.76
CA MET A 226 -17.11 6.56 -1.37
C MET A 226 -18.23 6.28 -0.34
N VAL A 227 -18.06 5.29 0.53
CA VAL A 227 -19.02 5.01 1.62
C VAL A 227 -19.13 6.21 2.56
N ARG A 228 -17.99 6.83 2.92
CA ARG A 228 -17.94 8.04 3.77
C ARG A 228 -18.64 9.23 3.11
N VAL A 229 -18.32 9.51 1.84
CA VAL A 229 -18.94 10.61 1.08
C VAL A 229 -20.46 10.43 1.00
N ALA A 230 -20.94 9.21 0.72
CA ALA A 230 -22.36 8.90 0.68
C ALA A 230 -23.04 9.08 2.06
N ALA A 231 -22.36 8.71 3.15
CA ALA A 231 -22.86 8.94 4.50
C ALA A 231 -23.00 10.45 4.78
N LEU A 232 -21.98 11.25 4.45
CA LEU A 232 -21.99 12.71 4.59
C LEU A 232 -23.06 13.39 3.73
N ALA A 233 -23.41 12.80 2.59
CA ALA A 233 -24.51 13.26 1.75
C ALA A 233 -25.92 12.86 2.28
N GLY A 234 -26.00 12.20 3.43
CA GLY A 234 -27.25 11.79 4.05
C GLY A 234 -27.98 10.67 3.32
N VAL A 235 -27.25 9.83 2.55
CA VAL A 235 -27.83 8.70 1.81
C VAL A 235 -28.35 7.61 2.74
N GLY A 236 -27.71 7.42 3.91
CA GLY A 236 -28.06 6.39 4.87
C GLY A 236 -27.06 6.24 6.00
N ILE A 237 -27.20 5.16 6.75
CA ILE A 237 -26.29 4.75 7.82
C ILE A 237 -25.12 3.98 7.22
N ALA A 238 -23.91 4.39 7.56
CA ALA A 238 -22.68 3.71 7.14
C ALA A 238 -21.92 3.14 8.33
N TRP A 239 -21.13 2.12 8.07
CA TRP A 239 -20.20 1.55 9.01
C TRP A 239 -18.77 1.85 8.56
N LEU A 240 -18.07 2.69 9.31
CA LEU A 240 -16.78 3.27 8.93
C LEU A 240 -15.75 3.12 10.03
N PRO A 241 -14.44 3.04 9.68
CA PRO A 241 -13.38 3.19 10.66
C PRO A 241 -13.51 4.53 11.37
N LYS A 242 -13.47 4.52 12.70
CA LYS A 242 -13.59 5.74 13.53
C LYS A 242 -12.52 6.77 13.17
N ALA A 243 -11.31 6.32 12.92
CA ALA A 243 -10.20 7.19 12.50
C ALA A 243 -10.48 7.91 11.16
N LEU A 244 -11.26 7.32 10.25
CA LEU A 244 -11.59 7.93 8.96
C LEU A 244 -12.63 9.05 9.10
N CYS A 245 -13.53 8.94 10.07
CA CYS A 245 -14.61 9.90 10.29
C CYS A 245 -14.44 10.76 11.54
N ALA A 246 -13.25 10.77 12.16
CA ALA A 246 -12.98 11.53 13.38
C ALA A 246 -13.33 13.03 13.23
N ASP A 247 -12.79 13.69 12.19
CA ASP A 247 -13.06 15.12 11.91
C ASP A 247 -14.55 15.38 11.60
N ASP A 248 -15.27 14.40 11.07
CA ASP A 248 -16.70 14.53 10.77
C ASP A 248 -17.55 14.39 12.03
N LEU A 249 -17.13 13.53 12.95
CA LEU A 249 -17.76 13.36 14.26
C LEU A 249 -17.52 14.60 15.14
N ASP A 250 -16.28 15.08 15.21
CA ASP A 250 -15.90 16.28 15.99
C ASP A 250 -16.60 17.52 15.42
N GLY A 251 -16.65 17.64 14.10
CA GLY A 251 -17.37 18.70 13.38
C GLY A 251 -18.89 18.54 13.36
N LYS A 252 -19.45 17.51 14.00
CA LYS A 252 -20.89 17.18 14.05
C LYS A 252 -21.54 17.03 12.67
N ARG A 253 -20.76 16.79 11.62
CA ARG A 253 -21.25 16.44 10.29
C ARG A 253 -21.82 15.01 10.24
N LEU A 254 -21.22 14.14 11.04
CA LEU A 254 -21.72 12.79 11.30
C LEU A 254 -22.05 12.65 12.80
N ARG A 255 -23.01 11.79 13.09
CA ARG A 255 -23.39 11.37 14.44
C ARG A 255 -23.07 9.90 14.61
N HIS A 256 -22.42 9.51 15.71
CA HIS A 256 -22.25 8.11 16.12
C HIS A 256 -23.58 7.55 16.59
N LEU A 257 -23.99 6.44 16.00
CA LEU A 257 -25.22 5.72 16.28
C LEU A 257 -24.93 4.42 17.04
N LEU A 258 -25.86 3.95 17.85
CA LEU A 258 -25.73 2.70 18.59
C LEU A 258 -24.38 2.62 19.33
N VAL A 259 -24.05 3.65 20.11
CA VAL A 259 -22.71 3.84 20.72
C VAL A 259 -22.26 2.68 21.61
N ASP A 260 -23.19 1.91 22.16
CA ASP A 260 -22.91 0.73 22.98
C ASP A 260 -22.66 -0.53 22.13
N TRP A 261 -22.78 -0.42 20.82
CA TRP A 261 -22.60 -1.51 19.88
C TRP A 261 -21.40 -1.25 18.96
N SER A 262 -20.53 -2.21 18.89
CA SER A 262 -19.34 -2.17 18.03
C SER A 262 -19.25 -3.43 17.17
N TRP A 263 -18.40 -3.39 16.17
CA TRP A 263 -17.92 -4.60 15.49
C TRP A 263 -16.86 -5.29 16.35
N GLU A 264 -16.49 -6.51 15.98
CA GLU A 264 -15.24 -7.08 16.49
C GLU A 264 -14.09 -6.20 16.00
N ASP A 265 -13.17 -5.95 16.90
CA ASP A 265 -12.00 -5.15 16.60
C ASP A 265 -11.20 -5.78 15.45
N ILE A 266 -10.92 -5.02 14.42
CA ILE A 266 -10.20 -5.52 13.24
C ILE A 266 -8.71 -5.26 13.43
N PRO A 267 -7.89 -6.30 13.69
CA PRO A 267 -6.46 -6.11 13.83
C PRO A 267 -5.84 -5.65 12.52
N VAL A 268 -4.88 -4.75 12.59
CA VAL A 268 -4.11 -4.25 11.46
C VAL A 268 -2.66 -4.66 11.62
N TYR A 269 -2.09 -5.18 10.55
CA TYR A 269 -0.73 -5.70 10.52
C TYR A 269 0.09 -5.08 9.40
N ALA A 270 1.40 -4.95 9.65
CA ALA A 270 2.41 -4.87 8.62
C ALA A 270 2.95 -6.28 8.34
N LEU A 271 2.87 -6.72 7.10
CA LEU A 271 3.38 -8.00 6.62
C LEU A 271 4.63 -7.76 5.77
N TYR A 272 5.66 -8.60 5.93
CA TYR A 272 6.88 -8.55 5.15
C TYR A 272 7.57 -9.92 5.06
N PRO A 273 8.38 -10.22 4.03
CA PRO A 273 8.76 -11.59 3.65
C PRO A 273 9.63 -12.36 4.65
N THR A 274 10.43 -11.73 5.51
CA THR A 274 11.35 -12.44 6.42
C THR A 274 11.78 -11.57 7.60
N ARG A 275 12.28 -12.23 8.65
CA ARG A 275 12.94 -11.55 9.79
C ARG A 275 14.45 -11.44 9.63
N ARG A 276 15.08 -12.28 8.77
CA ARG A 276 16.53 -12.30 8.56
C ARG A 276 16.87 -11.37 7.41
N HIS A 277 17.86 -10.49 7.62
CA HIS A 277 18.42 -9.61 6.58
C HIS A 277 17.42 -8.65 5.93
N LEU A 278 16.48 -8.10 6.74
CA LEU A 278 15.60 -7.03 6.27
C LEU A 278 16.43 -5.82 5.85
N SER A 279 16.12 -5.25 4.71
CA SER A 279 16.78 -4.03 4.26
C SER A 279 16.49 -2.85 5.20
N PRO A 280 17.45 -1.93 5.41
CA PRO A 280 17.27 -0.77 6.30
C PRO A 280 16.02 0.05 5.98
N LYS A 281 15.62 0.17 4.70
CA LYS A 281 14.40 0.86 4.27
C LYS A 281 13.13 0.22 4.84
N VAL A 282 13.07 -1.12 4.88
CA VAL A 282 11.92 -1.86 5.43
C VAL A 282 11.86 -1.74 6.94
N VAL A 283 12.99 -1.93 7.62
CA VAL A 283 13.07 -1.82 9.08
C VAL A 283 12.62 -0.43 9.54
N ALA A 284 13.20 0.63 8.96
CA ALA A 284 12.87 2.01 9.31
C ALA A 284 11.40 2.34 9.04
N PHE A 285 10.83 1.83 7.95
CA PHE A 285 9.42 2.04 7.61
C PHE A 285 8.47 1.31 8.57
N VAL A 286 8.73 0.03 8.84
CA VAL A 286 7.91 -0.79 9.75
C VAL A 286 7.99 -0.26 11.19
N ASP A 287 9.13 0.25 11.62
CA ASP A 287 9.28 0.90 12.92
C ASP A 287 8.50 2.22 12.99
N LEU A 288 8.55 3.03 11.94
CA LEU A 288 7.78 4.26 11.88
C LEU A 288 6.26 3.98 11.87
N LEU A 289 5.80 2.98 11.12
CA LEU A 289 4.41 2.52 11.16
C LEU A 289 3.98 2.18 12.58
N ALA A 290 4.75 1.37 13.29
CA ALA A 290 4.42 0.94 14.66
C ALA A 290 4.43 2.10 15.66
N GLN A 291 5.22 3.15 15.43
CA GLN A 291 5.26 4.34 16.29
C GLN A 291 4.10 5.29 16.02
N ARG A 292 3.64 5.39 14.77
CA ARG A 292 2.68 6.42 14.33
C ARG A 292 1.26 5.91 14.18
N ILE A 293 1.06 4.64 13.88
CA ILE A 293 -0.27 4.07 13.81
C ILE A 293 -0.78 3.89 15.24
N ARG A 294 -1.63 4.82 15.65
CA ARG A 294 -2.41 4.77 16.90
C ARG A 294 -3.83 4.34 16.55
N LEU A 295 -4.00 3.10 16.18
CA LEU A 295 -5.29 2.43 16.14
C LEU A 295 -5.51 1.91 17.56
N GLY A 296 -6.71 2.08 18.13
CA GLY A 296 -7.02 1.75 19.53
C GLY A 296 -6.10 0.68 20.12
N ASN A 297 -5.33 1.06 21.10
CA ASN A 297 -4.50 0.13 21.86
C ASN A 297 -5.38 -0.52 22.92
N ASP A 298 -5.21 -1.83 23.08
CA ASP A 298 -5.72 -2.59 24.25
C ASP A 298 -5.26 -1.96 25.57
#